data_d282055915b64a7a08a8bee571e2b3b6
#
_entry.id   d282055915b64a7a08a8bee571e2b3b6
#
_cell.length_a   1.000
_cell.length_b   1.000
_cell.length_c   1.000
_cell.angle_alpha   90.00
_cell.angle_beta   90.00
_cell.angle_gamma   90.00
#
_symmetry.space_group_name_H-M   'P 1'
#
loop_
_entity.id
_entity.type
_entity.pdbx_description
1 polymer ?
#
loop_
_entity_poly.entity_id
_entity_poly.type
_entity_poly.pdbx_seq_one_letter_code
_entity_poly.pdbx_strand_id
1 'polypeptide(L)'
;MASAKDYYEILGVPKNASAEDVKKAYRKLAREHHPDMVKESDKASAEKRFKEINEAYQVLSDPQKRNMYDQYGSVGAGFGPEGFSGANQGQWGPFTYTYNSSGGGNPFDMGSDFNPFDIFEEAFGFRGFSSRRPRRGKNLYYEMHIDFKDAIFGLEKEINVESGKVKVKIPAGMRDGMEIKFTGKGMPGPQGAPSGDLFLTLRLRNVPDFVIMGDDVLVSKEIKMADAALGAIIEVPVVDLSVDSGVGRAKLKIPGGTQYGARFQIRGKGMPRIHGRGQGNVIVQILVKIPERLSRRQRDLLEKYLQE
;
A
#
# COMPACT_ATOMS: atom_id res chain seq x y z
N MET A 1 18.15 30.50 -41.23
CA MET A 1 18.84 29.42 -40.46
C MET A 1 18.55 29.65 -38.99
N ALA A 2 17.73 28.81 -38.38
CA ALA A 2 17.44 28.92 -36.92
C ALA A 2 18.68 28.49 -36.19
N SER A 3 19.31 29.40 -35.44
CA SER A 3 20.44 29.11 -34.54
C SER A 3 19.99 28.08 -33.54
N ALA A 4 20.69 26.94 -33.47
CA ALA A 4 20.47 25.96 -32.41
C ALA A 4 20.71 26.66 -31.08
N LYS A 5 19.67 26.75 -30.22
CA LYS A 5 19.76 27.38 -28.90
C LYS A 5 20.74 26.59 -28.02
N ASP A 6 21.67 27.33 -27.39
CA ASP A 6 22.62 26.72 -26.44
C ASP A 6 21.84 26.12 -25.23
N TYR A 7 22.15 24.89 -24.83
CA TYR A 7 21.51 24.22 -23.69
C TYR A 7 21.66 25.00 -22.38
N TYR A 8 22.75 25.73 -22.19
CA TYR A 8 22.96 26.63 -21.06
C TYR A 8 21.98 27.83 -21.11
N GLU A 9 21.69 28.36 -22.29
CA GLU A 9 20.69 29.42 -22.47
C GLU A 9 19.25 28.90 -22.24
N ILE A 10 18.96 27.67 -22.66
CA ILE A 10 17.66 27.04 -22.43
C ILE A 10 17.37 26.89 -20.93
N LEU A 11 18.35 26.49 -20.16
CA LEU A 11 18.21 26.37 -18.71
C LEU A 11 18.44 27.68 -17.95
N GLY A 12 18.92 28.75 -18.65
CA GLY A 12 19.22 30.03 -18.01
C GLY A 12 20.36 29.97 -17.01
N VAL A 13 21.37 29.15 -17.27
CA VAL A 13 22.54 28.98 -16.42
C VAL A 13 23.83 29.33 -17.17
N PRO A 14 24.88 29.84 -16.50
CA PRO A 14 26.15 30.10 -17.15
C PRO A 14 26.90 28.79 -17.47
N LYS A 15 27.82 28.84 -18.47
CA LYS A 15 28.58 27.64 -18.90
C LYS A 15 29.45 27.00 -17.80
N ASN A 16 29.78 27.75 -16.76
CA ASN A 16 30.52 27.26 -15.60
C ASN A 16 29.62 26.82 -14.43
N ALA A 17 28.29 26.73 -14.65
CA ALA A 17 27.34 26.32 -13.62
C ALA A 17 27.67 24.93 -13.04
N SER A 18 27.49 24.76 -11.73
CA SER A 18 27.64 23.47 -11.07
C SER A 18 26.49 22.51 -11.44
N ALA A 19 26.67 21.21 -11.23
CA ALA A 19 25.60 20.23 -11.44
C ALA A 19 24.36 20.52 -10.56
N GLU A 20 24.57 21.11 -9.39
CA GLU A 20 23.48 21.51 -8.48
C GLU A 20 22.72 22.72 -9.03
N ASP A 21 23.42 23.69 -9.63
CA ASP A 21 22.77 24.85 -10.26
C ASP A 21 21.93 24.44 -11.47
N VAL A 22 22.47 23.54 -12.30
CA VAL A 22 21.75 22.95 -13.44
C VAL A 22 20.48 22.23 -12.94
N LYS A 23 20.56 21.43 -11.90
CA LYS A 23 19.43 20.74 -11.30
C LYS A 23 18.38 21.69 -10.71
N LYS A 24 18.83 22.76 -10.07
CA LYS A 24 17.96 23.79 -9.49
C LYS A 24 17.21 24.58 -10.55
N ALA A 25 17.91 24.98 -11.62
CA ALA A 25 17.35 25.68 -12.76
C ALA A 25 16.30 24.80 -13.48
N TYR A 26 16.62 23.54 -13.75
CA TYR A 26 15.69 22.57 -14.32
C TYR A 26 14.41 22.45 -13.49
N ARG A 27 14.51 22.23 -12.16
CA ARG A 27 13.33 22.10 -11.30
C ARG A 27 12.42 23.34 -11.32
N LYS A 28 13.01 24.52 -11.42
CA LYS A 28 12.26 25.77 -11.53
C LYS A 28 11.50 25.84 -12.85
N LEU A 29 12.20 25.67 -13.98
CA LEU A 29 11.63 25.76 -15.32
C LEU A 29 10.61 24.63 -15.60
N ALA A 30 10.88 23.41 -15.13
CA ALA A 30 9.96 22.27 -15.27
C ALA A 30 8.63 22.53 -14.54
N ARG A 31 8.65 23.23 -13.41
CA ARG A 31 7.44 23.64 -12.70
C ARG A 31 6.69 24.77 -13.38
N GLU A 32 7.42 25.76 -13.91
CA GLU A 32 6.84 26.92 -14.62
C GLU A 32 6.20 26.55 -15.96
N HIS A 33 6.76 25.55 -16.66
CA HIS A 33 6.29 25.11 -17.98
C HIS A 33 5.58 23.75 -17.95
N HIS A 34 5.12 23.29 -16.77
CA HIS A 34 4.36 22.03 -16.67
C HIS A 34 2.99 22.19 -17.36
N PRO A 35 2.59 21.24 -18.23
CA PRO A 35 1.35 21.36 -19.01
C PRO A 35 0.09 21.50 -18.14
N ASP A 36 0.11 21.02 -16.90
CA ASP A 36 -1.02 21.11 -15.95
C ASP A 36 -1.11 22.49 -15.26
N MET A 37 -0.05 23.31 -15.34
CA MET A 37 0.01 24.61 -14.67
C MET A 37 -0.23 25.76 -15.64
N VAL A 38 -0.39 25.50 -16.93
CA VAL A 38 -0.51 26.51 -18.00
C VAL A 38 -1.94 26.52 -18.56
N LYS A 39 -2.43 27.69 -18.95
CA LYS A 39 -3.76 27.82 -19.57
C LYS A 39 -3.82 27.06 -20.91
N GLU A 40 -5.00 26.52 -21.22
CA GLU A 40 -5.24 25.71 -22.45
C GLU A 40 -4.73 26.38 -23.75
N SER A 41 -4.81 27.70 -23.83
CA SER A 41 -4.32 28.50 -24.96
C SER A 41 -2.80 28.42 -25.19
N ASP A 42 -2.03 28.14 -24.14
CA ASP A 42 -0.57 28.21 -24.15
C ASP A 42 0.08 26.80 -24.05
N LYS A 43 -0.74 25.76 -24.01
CA LYS A 43 -0.34 24.38 -23.79
C LYS A 43 0.68 23.87 -24.83
N ALA A 44 0.44 24.12 -26.10
CA ALA A 44 1.34 23.70 -27.16
C ALA A 44 2.72 24.40 -27.11
N SER A 45 2.76 25.65 -26.69
CA SER A 45 4.01 26.40 -26.52
C SER A 45 4.77 25.94 -25.26
N ALA A 46 4.03 25.62 -24.17
CA ALA A 46 4.59 25.08 -22.95
C ALA A 46 5.17 23.68 -23.16
N GLU A 47 4.48 22.81 -23.89
CA GLU A 47 5.00 21.47 -24.24
C GLU A 47 6.30 21.53 -25.04
N LYS A 48 6.37 22.45 -26.04
CA LYS A 48 7.60 22.62 -26.80
C LYS A 48 8.75 23.12 -25.93
N ARG A 49 8.47 24.08 -25.06
CA ARG A 49 9.44 24.61 -24.10
C ARG A 49 9.90 23.56 -23.09
N PHE A 50 8.96 22.75 -22.58
CA PHE A 50 9.25 21.68 -21.68
C PHE A 50 10.14 20.57 -22.29
N LYS A 51 9.94 20.25 -23.57
CA LYS A 51 10.82 19.36 -24.32
C LYS A 51 12.24 19.91 -24.44
N GLU A 52 12.40 21.20 -24.81
CA GLU A 52 13.70 21.87 -24.89
C GLU A 52 14.42 21.87 -23.52
N ILE A 53 13.70 22.12 -22.42
CA ILE A 53 14.22 22.13 -21.05
C ILE A 53 14.69 20.73 -20.62
N ASN A 54 13.92 19.69 -20.92
CA ASN A 54 14.27 18.30 -20.61
C ASN A 54 15.52 17.86 -21.40
N GLU A 55 15.59 18.17 -22.68
CA GLU A 55 16.74 17.86 -23.52
C GLU A 55 18.02 18.53 -22.98
N ALA A 56 17.95 19.83 -22.68
CA ALA A 56 19.07 20.57 -22.11
C ALA A 56 19.55 19.98 -20.78
N TYR A 57 18.61 19.60 -19.90
CA TYR A 57 18.95 18.97 -18.63
C TYR A 57 19.60 17.59 -18.80
N GLN A 58 19.12 16.76 -19.72
CA GLN A 58 19.70 15.44 -19.99
C GLN A 58 21.17 15.51 -20.43
N VAL A 59 21.52 16.53 -21.17
CA VAL A 59 22.92 16.73 -21.63
C VAL A 59 23.76 17.35 -20.52
N LEU A 60 23.29 18.39 -19.85
CA LEU A 60 24.08 19.16 -18.88
C LEU A 60 24.16 18.54 -17.49
N SER A 61 23.26 17.61 -17.15
CA SER A 61 23.28 16.93 -15.84
C SER A 61 24.32 15.81 -15.73
N ASP A 62 24.72 15.24 -16.86
CA ASP A 62 25.73 14.18 -16.92
C ASP A 62 27.11 14.79 -17.27
N PRO A 63 28.15 14.59 -16.43
CA PRO A 63 29.47 15.17 -16.67
C PRO A 63 30.10 14.74 -18.01
N GLN A 64 29.86 13.52 -18.46
CA GLN A 64 30.41 13.01 -19.72
C GLN A 64 29.74 13.65 -20.93
N LYS A 65 28.39 13.69 -20.91
CA LYS A 65 27.60 14.32 -21.97
C LYS A 65 27.84 15.82 -22.05
N ARG A 66 27.97 16.48 -20.91
CA ARG A 66 28.32 17.89 -20.79
C ARG A 66 29.68 18.16 -21.43
N ASN A 67 30.70 17.37 -21.11
CA ASN A 67 32.02 17.52 -21.71
C ASN A 67 32.00 17.31 -23.24
N MET A 68 31.25 16.34 -23.73
CA MET A 68 31.08 16.13 -25.17
C MET A 68 30.33 17.31 -25.83
N TYR A 69 29.31 17.82 -25.18
CA TYR A 69 28.59 19.00 -25.65
C TYR A 69 29.46 20.26 -25.67
N ASP A 70 30.28 20.45 -24.62
CA ASP A 70 31.20 21.58 -24.51
C ASP A 70 32.31 21.52 -25.56
N GLN A 71 32.74 20.33 -25.98
CA GLN A 71 33.80 20.15 -27.01
C GLN A 71 33.27 20.24 -28.46
N TYR A 72 32.10 19.65 -28.73
CA TYR A 72 31.61 19.43 -30.09
C TYR A 72 30.33 20.21 -30.42
N GLY A 73 29.71 20.87 -29.44
CA GLY A 73 28.42 21.55 -29.57
C GLY A 73 27.27 20.60 -29.87
N SER A 74 26.13 21.15 -30.24
CA SER A 74 24.92 20.36 -30.55
C SER A 74 25.09 19.46 -31.81
N VAL A 75 26.02 19.77 -32.69
CA VAL A 75 26.28 19.02 -33.92
C VAL A 75 27.13 17.77 -33.70
N GLY A 76 28.03 17.81 -32.71
CA GLY A 76 28.90 16.68 -32.39
C GLY A 76 28.26 15.60 -31.52
N ALA A 77 27.18 15.91 -30.82
CA ALA A 77 26.48 15.00 -29.91
C ALA A 77 25.45 14.11 -30.63
N GLY A 78 25.20 14.29 -31.94
CA GLY A 78 24.21 13.48 -32.68
C GLY A 78 22.75 13.67 -32.18
N PHE A 79 22.48 14.68 -31.37
CA PHE A 79 21.19 14.93 -30.70
C PHE A 79 20.31 15.99 -31.42
N GLY A 80 20.66 16.39 -32.62
CA GLY A 80 19.79 17.29 -33.41
C GLY A 80 18.65 16.52 -34.09
N PRO A 81 17.49 17.18 -34.34
CA PRO A 81 16.36 16.55 -35.04
C PRO A 81 16.68 16.07 -36.48
N GLU A 82 17.82 16.46 -37.05
CA GLU A 82 18.26 16.11 -38.41
C GLU A 82 19.31 14.99 -38.46
N GLY A 83 19.92 14.60 -37.34
CA GLY A 83 20.96 13.56 -37.30
C GLY A 83 20.42 12.13 -37.45
N PHE A 84 19.12 11.92 -37.53
CA PHE A 84 18.46 10.61 -37.64
C PHE A 84 17.81 10.36 -39.03
N SER A 85 18.17 11.11 -40.04
CA SER A 85 17.63 10.98 -41.41
C SER A 85 18.31 9.92 -42.27
N GLY A 86 19.07 9.00 -41.72
CA GLY A 86 19.86 8.05 -42.49
C GLY A 86 19.71 6.59 -42.13
N ALA A 87 18.50 6.07 -41.90
CA ALA A 87 18.28 4.63 -41.91
C ALA A 87 16.81 4.27 -42.16
N ASN A 88 16.53 3.81 -43.37
CA ASN A 88 15.43 2.95 -43.80
C ASN A 88 14.03 3.13 -43.17
N GLN A 89 13.14 3.41 -44.07
CA GLN A 89 11.69 3.28 -44.08
C GLN A 89 11.22 2.04 -43.30
N GLY A 90 10.93 2.19 -42.01
CA GLY A 90 10.43 1.15 -41.10
C GLY A 90 10.00 1.79 -39.81
N GLN A 91 8.77 2.31 -39.78
CA GLN A 91 7.87 2.44 -38.65
C GLN A 91 8.53 2.58 -37.27
N TRP A 92 9.15 3.72 -36.98
CA TRP A 92 9.53 4.11 -35.62
C TRP A 92 8.68 5.33 -35.25
N GLY A 93 7.59 5.04 -34.56
CA GLY A 93 6.76 6.06 -33.95
C GLY A 93 7.54 6.78 -32.87
N PRO A 94 7.52 8.13 -32.90
CA PRO A 94 8.07 8.88 -31.80
C PRO A 94 7.24 8.61 -30.55
N PHE A 95 7.83 8.89 -29.41
CA PHE A 95 7.17 8.90 -28.12
C PHE A 95 5.74 9.42 -28.20
N THR A 96 4.81 8.55 -28.39
CA THR A 96 3.41 8.81 -28.08
C THR A 96 3.29 8.67 -26.58
N TYR A 97 3.45 9.78 -25.86
CA TYR A 97 2.92 9.87 -24.53
C TYR A 97 1.41 9.68 -24.66
N THR A 98 0.98 8.43 -24.64
CA THR A 98 -0.42 8.12 -24.44
C THR A 98 -0.73 8.50 -23.00
N TYR A 99 -1.16 9.72 -22.83
CA TYR A 99 -1.80 10.18 -21.61
C TYR A 99 -3.13 9.41 -21.50
N ASN A 100 -3.04 8.21 -20.96
CA ASN A 100 -4.25 7.47 -20.62
C ASN A 100 -4.77 8.08 -19.31
N SER A 101 -5.61 9.09 -19.45
CA SER A 101 -6.32 9.73 -18.35
C SER A 101 -7.46 8.81 -17.85
N SER A 102 -7.08 7.67 -17.29
CA SER A 102 -8.01 6.79 -16.58
C SER A 102 -7.32 6.27 -15.32
N GLY A 103 -7.44 7.04 -14.25
CA GLY A 103 -6.94 6.67 -12.92
C GLY A 103 -6.01 7.72 -12.33
N GLY A 104 -6.57 8.56 -11.44
CA GLY A 104 -5.85 9.65 -10.77
C GLY A 104 -4.76 9.13 -9.83
N GLY A 105 -3.54 9.07 -10.33
CA GLY A 105 -2.32 8.88 -9.57
C GLY A 105 -1.29 9.89 -10.05
N ASN A 106 -0.77 10.70 -9.13
CA ASN A 106 0.28 11.66 -9.37
C ASN A 106 1.53 10.94 -9.90
N PRO A 107 2.11 11.30 -11.08
CA PRO A 107 3.31 10.64 -11.61
C PRO A 107 4.56 10.82 -10.72
N PHE A 108 4.48 11.64 -9.68
CA PHE A 108 5.56 11.89 -8.73
C PHE A 108 5.51 11.05 -7.45
N ASP A 109 4.48 10.21 -7.28
CA ASP A 109 4.32 9.35 -6.09
C ASP A 109 4.64 7.87 -6.35
N MET A 110 5.17 7.57 -7.51
CA MET A 110 5.76 6.25 -7.78
C MET A 110 7.17 6.24 -7.20
N GLY A 111 7.29 5.51 -6.11
CA GLY A 111 8.43 5.35 -5.21
C GLY A 111 9.82 5.54 -5.79
N SER A 112 10.75 5.90 -4.95
CA SER A 112 12.13 6.33 -5.19
C SER A 112 13.02 5.43 -6.09
N ASP A 113 12.48 4.39 -6.70
CA ASP A 113 13.17 3.46 -7.61
C ASP A 113 12.81 3.62 -9.11
N PHE A 114 11.89 4.55 -9.46
CA PHE A 114 11.55 4.77 -10.86
C PHE A 114 12.52 5.78 -11.48
N ASN A 115 13.56 5.27 -12.16
CA ASN A 115 14.48 6.08 -12.94
C ASN A 115 13.96 6.17 -14.39
N PRO A 116 13.52 7.34 -14.87
CA PRO A 116 13.11 7.52 -16.26
C PRO A 116 14.22 7.16 -17.28
N PHE A 117 15.44 7.03 -16.80
CA PHE A 117 16.61 6.68 -17.57
C PHE A 117 16.63 5.20 -17.98
N ASP A 118 16.05 4.30 -17.18
CA ASP A 118 16.00 2.87 -17.49
C ASP A 118 15.14 2.58 -18.73
N ILE A 119 14.09 3.37 -18.95
CA ILE A 119 13.26 3.27 -20.15
C ILE A 119 14.00 3.81 -21.39
N PHE A 120 14.82 4.84 -21.21
CA PHE A 120 15.62 5.41 -22.29
C PHE A 120 16.73 4.47 -22.75
N GLU A 121 17.42 3.80 -21.82
CA GLU A 121 18.43 2.78 -22.16
C GLU A 121 17.82 1.58 -22.91
N GLU A 122 16.63 1.17 -22.55
CA GLU A 122 15.92 0.06 -23.20
C GLU A 122 15.42 0.45 -24.61
N ALA A 123 14.99 1.70 -24.79
CA ALA A 123 14.48 2.20 -26.07
C ALA A 123 15.56 2.56 -27.09
N PHE A 124 16.72 3.03 -26.63
CA PHE A 124 17.79 3.52 -27.51
C PHE A 124 18.98 2.58 -27.71
N GLY A 125 18.94 1.37 -27.19
CA GLY A 125 19.92 0.34 -27.53
C GLY A 125 21.38 0.66 -27.16
N PHE A 126 21.63 1.59 -26.23
CA PHE A 126 22.97 1.89 -25.74
C PHE A 126 23.48 0.77 -24.83
N ARG A 127 23.67 -0.40 -25.40
CA ARG A 127 24.14 -1.64 -24.74
C ARG A 127 25.62 -1.61 -24.37
N GLY A 128 26.21 -0.46 -24.15
CA GLY A 128 27.67 -0.35 -24.05
C GLY A 128 28.27 -0.02 -22.68
N PHE A 129 27.58 0.67 -21.78
CA PHE A 129 28.22 1.18 -20.55
C PHE A 129 27.38 1.19 -19.28
N SER A 130 26.21 0.63 -19.22
CA SER A 130 25.62 0.39 -17.91
C SER A 130 26.25 -0.86 -17.33
N SER A 131 27.12 -0.74 -16.36
CA SER A 131 27.36 -1.81 -15.41
C SER A 131 25.99 -2.21 -14.88
N ARG A 132 25.44 -3.31 -15.41
CA ARG A 132 24.16 -3.88 -14.95
C ARG A 132 24.26 -4.00 -13.44
N ARG A 133 23.73 -3.01 -12.73
CA ARG A 133 23.54 -3.19 -11.29
C ARG A 133 22.77 -4.49 -11.16
N PRO A 134 23.29 -5.46 -10.42
CA PRO A 134 22.65 -6.76 -10.33
C PRO A 134 21.22 -6.53 -9.86
N ARG A 135 20.25 -6.90 -10.71
CA ARG A 135 18.82 -6.72 -10.41
C ARG A 135 18.48 -7.56 -9.19
N ARG A 136 17.90 -6.95 -8.18
CA ARG A 136 17.40 -7.66 -7.00
C ARG A 136 16.52 -8.85 -7.43
N GLY A 137 16.54 -9.93 -6.67
CA GLY A 137 15.68 -11.08 -6.90
C GLY A 137 14.20 -10.71 -6.85
N LYS A 138 13.34 -11.53 -7.45
CA LYS A 138 11.90 -11.33 -7.45
C LYS A 138 11.32 -11.47 -6.05
N ASN A 139 10.31 -10.67 -5.73
CA ASN A 139 9.53 -10.84 -4.51
C ASN A 139 8.62 -12.06 -4.63
N LEU A 140 8.37 -12.71 -3.50
CA LEU A 140 7.44 -13.83 -3.38
C LEU A 140 6.23 -13.40 -2.57
N TYR A 141 5.04 -13.82 -3.01
CA TYR A 141 3.78 -13.56 -2.36
C TYR A 141 3.11 -14.88 -2.01
N TYR A 142 2.86 -15.11 -0.72
CA TYR A 142 2.24 -16.32 -0.22
C TYR A 142 1.06 -15.99 0.67
N GLU A 143 0.06 -16.87 0.67
CA GLU A 143 -1.05 -16.83 1.60
C GLU A 143 -0.90 -17.97 2.59
N MET A 144 -1.04 -17.68 3.89
CA MET A 144 -0.93 -18.65 4.94
C MET A 144 -2.16 -18.63 5.83
N HIS A 145 -2.77 -19.79 5.99
CA HIS A 145 -3.86 -19.97 6.93
C HIS A 145 -3.32 -20.30 8.32
N ILE A 146 -3.80 -19.55 9.32
CA ILE A 146 -3.48 -19.75 10.74
C ILE A 146 -4.77 -19.85 11.54
N ASP A 147 -4.72 -20.57 12.64
CA ASP A 147 -5.87 -20.66 13.54
C ASP A 147 -5.99 -19.38 14.39
N PHE A 148 -7.19 -19.11 14.89
CA PHE A 148 -7.45 -17.95 15.75
C PHE A 148 -6.54 -17.94 16.99
N LYS A 149 -6.27 -19.11 17.56
CA LYS A 149 -5.31 -19.29 18.66
C LYS A 149 -3.93 -18.75 18.29
N ASP A 150 -3.42 -19.13 17.12
CA ASP A 150 -2.09 -18.71 16.65
C ASP A 150 -2.02 -17.21 16.40
N ALA A 151 -3.13 -16.63 15.96
CA ALA A 151 -3.24 -15.18 15.79
C ALA A 151 -3.19 -14.42 17.13
N ILE A 152 -3.72 -15.00 18.19
CA ILE A 152 -3.72 -14.42 19.55
C ILE A 152 -2.34 -14.51 20.19
N PHE A 153 -1.73 -15.70 20.19
CA PHE A 153 -0.48 -15.94 20.90
C PHE A 153 0.77 -15.66 20.07
N GLY A 154 0.61 -15.57 18.76
CA GLY A 154 1.72 -15.57 17.80
C GLY A 154 2.19 -17.00 17.50
N LEU A 155 2.90 -17.14 16.39
CA LEU A 155 3.37 -18.43 15.88
C LEU A 155 4.77 -18.28 15.29
N GLU A 156 5.64 -19.25 15.60
CA GLU A 156 6.89 -19.43 14.87
C GLU A 156 6.79 -20.74 14.07
N LYS A 157 6.92 -20.66 12.76
CA LYS A 157 6.78 -21.81 11.86
C LYS A 157 7.80 -21.75 10.73
N GLU A 158 8.25 -22.89 10.30
CA GLU A 158 9.03 -23.03 9.08
C GLU A 158 8.11 -23.33 7.92
N ILE A 159 8.21 -22.52 6.85
CA ILE A 159 7.45 -22.69 5.61
C ILE A 159 8.39 -22.98 4.45
N ASN A 160 7.92 -23.77 3.51
CA ASN A 160 8.63 -24.04 2.25
C ASN A 160 8.10 -23.05 1.20
N VAL A 161 8.98 -22.23 0.68
CA VAL A 161 8.71 -21.30 -0.42
C VAL A 161 9.65 -21.62 -1.58
N GLU A 162 9.43 -21.02 -2.73
CA GLU A 162 10.29 -21.28 -3.92
C GLU A 162 11.77 -21.02 -3.66
N SER A 163 12.10 -20.09 -2.78
CA SER A 163 13.49 -19.78 -2.39
C SER A 163 14.09 -20.75 -1.34
N GLY A 164 13.31 -21.74 -0.86
CA GLY A 164 13.71 -22.70 0.15
C GLY A 164 12.92 -22.63 1.45
N LYS A 165 13.49 -23.19 2.52
CA LYS A 165 12.87 -23.17 3.85
C LYS A 165 13.07 -21.81 4.54
N VAL A 166 12.00 -21.18 4.96
CA VAL A 166 12.02 -19.90 5.66
C VAL A 166 11.34 -20.01 7.02
N LYS A 167 12.05 -19.64 8.07
CA LYS A 167 11.43 -19.45 9.40
C LYS A 167 10.70 -18.14 9.41
N VAL A 168 9.38 -18.19 9.64
CA VAL A 168 8.52 -17.03 9.77
C VAL A 168 8.06 -16.90 11.22
N LYS A 169 8.15 -15.69 11.73
CA LYS A 169 7.65 -15.34 13.06
C LYS A 169 6.46 -14.42 12.90
N ILE A 170 5.30 -14.89 13.33
CA ILE A 170 4.03 -14.18 13.30
C ILE A 170 3.81 -13.60 14.70
N PRO A 171 3.75 -12.27 14.86
CA PRO A 171 3.52 -11.66 16.16
C PRO A 171 2.09 -11.92 16.66
N ALA A 172 1.88 -11.82 17.96
CA ALA A 172 0.55 -11.87 18.57
C ALA A 172 -0.31 -10.68 18.13
N GLY A 173 -1.63 -10.89 18.04
CA GLY A 173 -2.59 -9.86 17.65
C GLY A 173 -2.79 -9.69 16.14
N MET A 174 -2.29 -10.60 15.34
CA MET A 174 -2.50 -10.58 13.89
C MET A 174 -3.97 -10.80 13.52
N ARG A 175 -4.37 -10.21 12.40
CA ARG A 175 -5.74 -10.20 11.92
C ARG A 175 -5.82 -10.80 10.52
N ASP A 176 -7.04 -11.14 10.11
CA ASP A 176 -7.30 -11.62 8.75
C ASP A 176 -6.89 -10.58 7.71
N GLY A 177 -6.25 -11.04 6.64
CA GLY A 177 -5.79 -10.21 5.54
C GLY A 177 -4.55 -9.36 5.82
N MET A 178 -3.94 -9.43 7.02
CA MET A 178 -2.69 -8.71 7.28
C MET A 178 -1.51 -9.34 6.56
N GLU A 179 -0.63 -8.50 6.03
CA GLU A 179 0.58 -8.89 5.34
C GLU A 179 1.83 -8.65 6.22
N ILE A 180 2.73 -9.62 6.23
CA ILE A 180 4.04 -9.51 6.88
C ILE A 180 5.12 -9.62 5.82
N LYS A 181 6.03 -8.64 5.83
CA LYS A 181 7.19 -8.62 4.96
C LYS A 181 8.42 -9.24 5.64
N PHE A 182 9.00 -10.24 5.00
CA PHE A 182 10.28 -10.85 5.39
C PHE A 182 11.37 -10.44 4.40
N THR A 183 12.19 -9.48 4.78
CA THR A 183 13.22 -8.91 3.92
C THR A 183 14.27 -9.94 3.53
N GLY A 184 14.62 -9.99 2.24
CA GLY A 184 15.64 -10.88 1.70
C GLY A 184 15.26 -12.37 1.67
N LYS A 185 13.97 -12.72 1.85
CA LYS A 185 13.45 -14.09 1.82
C LYS A 185 12.70 -14.43 0.53
N GLY A 186 12.75 -13.53 -0.46
CA GLY A 186 12.27 -13.79 -1.83
C GLY A 186 13.26 -14.60 -2.67
N MET A 187 13.08 -14.58 -3.99
CA MET A 187 13.98 -15.28 -4.92
C MET A 187 15.40 -14.68 -4.88
N PRO A 188 16.45 -15.50 -5.03
CA PRO A 188 17.80 -15.00 -5.14
C PRO A 188 17.97 -14.13 -6.39
N GLY A 189 18.73 -13.06 -6.27
CA GLY A 189 19.07 -12.21 -7.41
C GLY A 189 20.10 -12.87 -8.32
N PRO A 190 20.12 -12.56 -9.63
CA PRO A 190 21.11 -13.06 -10.57
C PRO A 190 22.50 -12.54 -10.21
N GLN A 191 23.54 -13.35 -10.50
CA GLN A 191 24.95 -12.97 -10.32
C GLN A 191 25.33 -12.46 -8.91
N GLY A 192 24.72 -13.02 -7.85
CA GLY A 192 25.01 -12.62 -6.47
C GLY A 192 24.32 -11.34 -6.00
N ALA A 193 23.37 -10.83 -6.77
CA ALA A 193 22.52 -9.73 -6.36
C ALA A 193 21.68 -10.07 -5.12
N PRO A 194 21.28 -9.09 -4.31
CA PRO A 194 20.43 -9.30 -3.16
C PRO A 194 19.13 -10.03 -3.52
N SER A 195 18.69 -10.93 -2.64
CA SER A 195 17.40 -11.60 -2.79
C SER A 195 16.25 -10.61 -2.69
N GLY A 196 15.13 -10.95 -3.32
CA GLY A 196 13.85 -10.26 -3.13
C GLY A 196 13.31 -10.40 -1.71
N ASP A 197 12.09 -9.94 -1.48
CA ASP A 197 11.39 -10.04 -0.21
C ASP A 197 10.27 -11.09 -0.31
N LEU A 198 9.91 -11.67 0.83
CA LEU A 198 8.75 -12.53 0.96
C LEU A 198 7.62 -11.75 1.64
N PHE A 199 6.47 -11.69 1.00
CA PHE A 199 5.24 -11.11 1.52
C PHE A 199 4.29 -12.25 1.88
N LEU A 200 3.90 -12.32 3.15
CA LEU A 200 3.04 -13.37 3.69
C LEU A 200 1.72 -12.78 4.14
N THR A 201 0.65 -13.04 3.41
CA THR A 201 -0.72 -12.65 3.78
C THR A 201 -1.32 -13.71 4.68
N LEU A 202 -1.83 -13.31 5.84
CA LEU A 202 -2.45 -14.21 6.81
C LEU A 202 -3.95 -14.33 6.59
N ARG A 203 -4.48 -15.58 6.68
CA ARG A 203 -5.91 -15.87 6.69
C ARG A 203 -6.29 -16.61 7.95
N LEU A 204 -7.22 -16.06 8.70
CA LEU A 204 -7.69 -16.68 9.94
C LEU A 204 -8.71 -17.77 9.67
N ARG A 205 -8.53 -18.90 10.34
CA ARG A 205 -9.47 -20.02 10.41
C ARG A 205 -10.01 -20.18 11.82
N ASN A 206 -11.14 -20.89 11.95
CA ASN A 206 -11.74 -21.25 13.23
C ASN A 206 -11.92 -20.05 14.16
N VAL A 207 -12.26 -18.88 13.57
CA VAL A 207 -12.62 -17.71 14.37
C VAL A 207 -13.93 -18.04 15.08
N PRO A 208 -14.00 -17.94 16.43
CA PRO A 208 -15.25 -18.10 17.16
C PRO A 208 -16.30 -17.08 16.70
N ASP A 209 -17.47 -17.06 17.35
CA ASP A 209 -18.56 -16.09 17.05
C ASP A 209 -18.16 -14.63 17.36
N PHE A 210 -16.98 -14.22 16.85
CA PHE A 210 -16.41 -12.89 16.99
C PHE A 210 -16.35 -12.18 15.65
N VAL A 211 -16.72 -10.91 15.64
CA VAL A 211 -16.36 -10.00 14.57
C VAL A 211 -15.19 -9.14 15.05
N ILE A 212 -14.02 -9.32 14.46
CA ILE A 212 -12.81 -8.58 14.84
C ILE A 212 -12.86 -7.19 14.21
N MET A 213 -12.82 -6.15 15.03
CA MET A 213 -12.89 -4.75 14.64
C MET A 213 -11.66 -3.99 15.19
N GLY A 214 -10.59 -4.03 14.46
CA GLY A 214 -9.34 -3.50 14.99
C GLY A 214 -8.82 -4.32 16.17
N ASP A 215 -8.48 -3.69 17.31
CA ASP A 215 -8.11 -4.40 18.54
C ASP A 215 -9.35 -4.88 19.30
N ASP A 216 -10.53 -4.35 19.01
CA ASP A 216 -11.77 -4.71 19.67
C ASP A 216 -12.44 -5.91 18.98
N VAL A 217 -13.31 -6.58 19.72
CA VAL A 217 -14.07 -7.75 19.25
C VAL A 217 -15.53 -7.51 19.51
N LEU A 218 -16.37 -7.65 18.48
CA LEU A 218 -17.82 -7.57 18.59
C LEU A 218 -18.40 -8.99 18.76
N VAL A 219 -19.24 -9.17 19.77
CA VAL A 219 -19.99 -10.39 20.06
C VAL A 219 -21.48 -10.08 20.05
N SER A 220 -22.26 -10.78 19.25
CA SER A 220 -23.71 -10.71 19.31
C SER A 220 -24.25 -11.76 20.26
N LYS A 221 -25.01 -11.35 21.24
CA LYS A 221 -25.60 -12.28 22.24
C LYS A 221 -27.11 -12.17 22.28
N GLU A 222 -27.76 -13.29 21.97
CA GLU A 222 -29.21 -13.40 22.12
C GLU A 222 -29.58 -13.59 23.60
N ILE A 223 -30.57 -12.83 24.08
CA ILE A 223 -31.20 -12.95 25.38
C ILE A 223 -32.73 -12.99 25.24
N LYS A 224 -33.41 -13.58 26.21
CA LYS A 224 -34.88 -13.58 26.22
C LYS A 224 -35.43 -12.18 26.54
N MET A 225 -36.61 -11.87 26.02
CA MET A 225 -37.33 -10.62 26.35
C MET A 225 -37.45 -10.39 27.86
N ALA A 226 -37.75 -11.44 28.62
CA ALA A 226 -37.86 -11.36 30.09
C ALA A 226 -36.51 -10.97 30.74
N ASP A 227 -35.39 -11.52 30.26
CA ASP A 227 -34.05 -11.17 30.75
C ASP A 227 -33.69 -9.72 30.45
N ALA A 228 -34.14 -9.22 29.28
CA ALA A 228 -33.93 -7.83 28.89
C ALA A 228 -34.76 -6.87 29.76
N ALA A 229 -35.99 -7.25 30.08
CA ALA A 229 -36.92 -6.44 30.91
C ALA A 229 -36.50 -6.41 32.37
N LEU A 230 -36.17 -7.56 32.96
CA LEU A 230 -35.89 -7.69 34.40
C LEU A 230 -34.41 -7.50 34.75
N GLY A 231 -33.53 -7.58 33.75
CA GLY A 231 -32.08 -7.68 33.92
C GLY A 231 -31.63 -9.12 34.17
N ALA A 232 -30.41 -9.40 33.78
CA ALA A 232 -29.83 -10.74 33.89
C ALA A 232 -28.29 -10.67 34.01
N ILE A 233 -27.71 -11.79 34.43
CA ILE A 233 -26.28 -12.05 34.34
C ILE A 233 -26.10 -13.07 33.21
N ILE A 234 -25.40 -12.71 32.17
CA ILE A 234 -25.14 -13.59 31.03
C ILE A 234 -23.66 -13.92 30.92
N GLU A 235 -23.34 -15.06 30.31
CA GLU A 235 -21.98 -15.39 29.93
C GLU A 235 -21.76 -15.11 28.44
N VAL A 236 -20.65 -14.43 28.18
CA VAL A 236 -20.24 -14.07 26.83
C VAL A 236 -18.81 -14.57 26.56
N PRO A 237 -18.52 -15.01 25.34
CA PRO A 237 -17.17 -15.36 24.96
C PRO A 237 -16.29 -14.11 24.90
N VAL A 238 -15.04 -14.26 25.32
CA VAL A 238 -14.04 -13.19 25.34
C VAL A 238 -12.69 -13.75 24.91
N VAL A 239 -11.80 -12.88 24.44
CA VAL A 239 -10.40 -13.27 24.22
C VAL A 239 -9.71 -13.32 25.57
N ASP A 240 -9.15 -14.48 25.93
CA ASP A 240 -8.49 -14.69 27.21
C ASP A 240 -7.13 -15.38 27.02
N LEU A 241 -6.07 -14.62 27.31
CA LEU A 241 -4.69 -15.09 27.17
C LEU A 241 -4.29 -16.11 28.26
N SER A 242 -5.12 -16.32 29.29
CA SER A 242 -4.87 -17.31 30.32
C SER A 242 -5.32 -18.71 29.93
N VAL A 243 -6.09 -18.84 28.86
CA VAL A 243 -6.64 -20.10 28.36
C VAL A 243 -5.94 -20.50 27.07
N ASP A 244 -5.51 -21.75 26.96
CA ASP A 244 -4.78 -22.26 25.78
C ASP A 244 -5.51 -22.13 24.47
N SER A 245 -6.84 -22.14 24.48
CA SER A 245 -7.64 -21.90 23.28
C SER A 245 -7.65 -20.43 22.82
N GLY A 246 -7.22 -19.51 23.68
CA GLY A 246 -7.34 -18.06 23.50
C GLY A 246 -8.76 -17.52 23.67
N VAL A 247 -9.74 -18.39 24.00
CA VAL A 247 -11.15 -18.03 24.17
C VAL A 247 -11.63 -18.44 25.55
N GLY A 248 -11.99 -17.45 26.34
CA GLY A 248 -12.58 -17.61 27.65
C GLY A 248 -14.04 -17.18 27.70
N ARG A 249 -14.61 -17.15 28.91
CA ARG A 249 -15.97 -16.62 29.16
C ARG A 249 -15.92 -15.56 30.25
N ALA A 250 -16.69 -14.50 30.09
CA ALA A 250 -16.86 -13.46 31.06
C ALA A 250 -18.33 -13.28 31.40
N LYS A 251 -18.60 -12.98 32.69
CA LYS A 251 -19.96 -12.68 33.17
C LYS A 251 -20.23 -11.19 32.92
N LEU A 252 -21.35 -10.89 32.25
CA LEU A 252 -21.82 -9.55 31.98
C LEU A 252 -23.18 -9.35 32.66
N LYS A 253 -23.30 -8.31 33.49
CA LYS A 253 -24.56 -7.90 34.06
C LYS A 253 -25.33 -7.01 33.12
N ILE A 254 -26.52 -7.44 32.74
CA ILE A 254 -27.45 -6.71 31.91
C ILE A 254 -28.45 -6.00 32.84
N PRO A 255 -28.56 -4.67 32.81
CA PRO A 255 -29.58 -3.95 33.57
C PRO A 255 -30.99 -4.22 33.04
N GLY A 256 -32.01 -4.13 33.89
CA GLY A 256 -33.40 -4.17 33.46
C GLY A 256 -33.74 -3.04 32.51
N GLY A 257 -34.62 -3.31 31.56
CA GLY A 257 -35.00 -2.33 30.53
C GLY A 257 -34.00 -2.23 29.37
N THR A 258 -33.06 -3.19 29.25
CA THR A 258 -32.11 -3.23 28.12
C THR A 258 -32.84 -3.43 26.80
N GLN A 259 -32.59 -2.53 25.85
CA GLN A 259 -33.23 -2.55 24.53
C GLN A 259 -32.46 -3.42 23.53
N TYR A 260 -33.15 -3.83 22.46
CA TYR A 260 -32.54 -4.51 21.32
C TYR A 260 -31.41 -3.65 20.71
N GLY A 261 -30.27 -4.25 20.42
CA GLY A 261 -29.12 -3.54 19.86
C GLY A 261 -28.25 -2.80 20.89
N ALA A 262 -28.63 -2.79 22.18
CA ALA A 262 -27.82 -2.19 23.23
C ALA A 262 -26.41 -2.80 23.25
N ARG A 263 -25.37 -1.97 23.46
CA ARG A 263 -23.97 -2.40 23.46
C ARG A 263 -23.35 -2.21 24.84
N PHE A 264 -22.68 -3.25 25.28
CA PHE A 264 -21.92 -3.25 26.53
C PHE A 264 -20.45 -3.54 26.24
N GLN A 265 -19.55 -2.93 26.99
CA GLN A 265 -18.10 -3.07 26.79
C GLN A 265 -17.48 -3.82 27.97
N ILE A 266 -16.68 -4.85 27.65
CA ILE A 266 -15.80 -5.53 28.59
C ILE A 266 -14.37 -5.13 28.24
N ARG A 267 -13.73 -4.38 29.11
CA ARG A 267 -12.41 -3.81 28.85
C ARG A 267 -11.31 -4.87 28.95
N GLY A 268 -10.29 -4.76 28.09
CA GLY A 268 -9.09 -5.58 28.13
C GLY A 268 -9.32 -7.07 27.85
N LYS A 269 -10.39 -7.42 27.11
CA LYS A 269 -10.75 -8.78 26.73
C LYS A 269 -10.91 -8.96 25.22
N GLY A 270 -10.44 -7.99 24.42
CA GLY A 270 -10.37 -8.05 22.97
C GLY A 270 -9.05 -8.64 22.47
N MET A 271 -8.71 -8.41 21.19
CA MET A 271 -7.48 -8.88 20.58
C MET A 271 -6.23 -8.28 21.24
N PRO A 272 -5.13 -9.01 21.30
CA PRO A 272 -3.83 -8.44 21.67
C PRO A 272 -3.44 -7.33 20.72
N ARG A 273 -2.80 -6.31 21.24
CA ARG A 273 -2.28 -5.20 20.42
C ARG A 273 -0.95 -5.59 19.78
N ILE A 274 -0.84 -5.41 18.47
CA ILE A 274 0.40 -5.71 17.71
C ILE A 274 1.52 -4.77 18.13
N HIS A 275 1.19 -3.48 18.28
CA HIS A 275 2.13 -2.45 18.70
C HIS A 275 1.69 -1.90 20.05
N GLY A 276 2.28 -2.42 21.13
CA GLY A 276 1.98 -1.95 22.47
C GLY A 276 1.72 -3.07 23.48
N ARG A 277 1.25 -2.69 24.67
CA ARG A 277 0.89 -3.65 25.73
C ARG A 277 -0.62 -3.72 25.89
N GLY A 278 -1.10 -4.90 26.29
CA GLY A 278 -2.49 -5.14 26.61
C GLY A 278 -3.34 -5.61 25.45
N GLN A 279 -4.65 -5.59 25.66
CA GLN A 279 -5.67 -6.06 24.73
C GLN A 279 -6.67 -4.93 24.47
N GLY A 280 -7.40 -5.04 23.36
CA GLY A 280 -8.60 -4.26 23.09
C GLY A 280 -9.76 -4.67 23.99
N ASN A 281 -10.97 -4.37 23.61
CA ASN A 281 -12.17 -4.60 24.38
C ASN A 281 -13.09 -5.60 23.67
N VAL A 282 -14.00 -6.22 24.41
CA VAL A 282 -15.14 -6.92 23.82
C VAL A 282 -16.35 -5.99 23.87
N ILE A 283 -16.98 -5.80 22.72
CA ILE A 283 -18.25 -5.08 22.58
C ILE A 283 -19.34 -6.13 22.44
N VAL A 284 -20.24 -6.20 23.41
CA VAL A 284 -21.35 -7.16 23.43
C VAL A 284 -22.61 -6.45 22.93
N GLN A 285 -23.11 -6.85 21.78
CA GLN A 285 -24.38 -6.38 21.24
C GLN A 285 -25.51 -7.30 21.65
N ILE A 286 -26.51 -6.78 22.31
CA ILE A 286 -27.66 -7.56 22.79
C ILE A 286 -28.72 -7.67 21.71
N LEU A 287 -29.10 -8.91 21.40
CA LEU A 287 -30.19 -9.24 20.51
C LEU A 287 -31.32 -9.81 21.37
N VAL A 288 -32.42 -9.06 21.51
CA VAL A 288 -33.57 -9.50 22.30
C VAL A 288 -34.44 -10.42 21.46
N LYS A 289 -34.60 -11.66 21.91
CA LYS A 289 -35.45 -12.64 21.25
C LYS A 289 -36.85 -12.67 21.88
N ILE A 290 -37.83 -12.34 21.04
CA ILE A 290 -39.25 -12.47 21.42
C ILE A 290 -39.66 -13.93 21.16
N PRO A 291 -40.32 -14.60 22.12
CA PRO A 291 -40.72 -16.00 21.93
C PRO A 291 -41.81 -16.13 20.86
N GLU A 292 -41.60 -17.01 19.89
CA GLU A 292 -42.57 -17.29 18.83
C GLU A 292 -43.81 -18.05 19.35
N ARG A 293 -43.62 -18.85 20.38
CA ARG A 293 -44.69 -19.64 20.99
C ARG A 293 -44.71 -19.39 22.49
N LEU A 294 -45.90 -19.05 23.00
CA LEU A 294 -46.14 -18.80 24.41
C LEU A 294 -46.96 -19.96 25.00
N SER A 295 -46.63 -20.40 26.21
CA SER A 295 -47.52 -21.26 27.00
C SER A 295 -48.72 -20.45 27.47
N ARG A 296 -49.84 -21.11 27.84
CA ARG A 296 -51.00 -20.41 28.39
C ARG A 296 -50.64 -19.47 29.53
N ARG A 297 -49.84 -19.94 30.49
CA ARG A 297 -49.39 -19.10 31.63
C ARG A 297 -48.58 -17.87 31.19
N GLN A 298 -47.73 -18.02 30.21
CA GLN A 298 -46.92 -16.87 29.70
C GLN A 298 -47.82 -15.84 29.01
N ARG A 299 -48.82 -16.32 28.24
CA ARG A 299 -49.79 -15.44 27.58
C ARG A 299 -50.59 -14.66 28.63
N ASP A 300 -51.16 -15.36 29.64
CA ASP A 300 -51.96 -14.73 30.70
C ASP A 300 -51.15 -13.66 31.46
N LEU A 301 -49.85 -13.89 31.69
CA LEU A 301 -48.97 -12.90 32.32
C LEU A 301 -48.74 -11.67 31.44
N LEU A 302 -48.51 -11.84 30.13
CA LEU A 302 -48.33 -10.75 29.22
C LEU A 302 -49.62 -9.96 28.99
N GLU A 303 -50.81 -10.63 28.95
CA GLU A 303 -52.09 -9.99 28.86
C GLU A 303 -52.41 -9.13 30.12
N LYS A 304 -52.06 -9.60 31.31
CA LYS A 304 -52.14 -8.82 32.53
C LYS A 304 -51.24 -7.58 32.48
N TYR A 305 -50.02 -7.74 32.05
CA TYR A 305 -49.05 -6.63 31.90
C TYR A 305 -49.57 -5.53 30.94
N LEU A 306 -50.32 -5.90 29.90
CA LEU A 306 -50.93 -4.94 28.95
C LEU A 306 -52.08 -4.15 29.55
N GLN A 307 -52.67 -4.61 30.68
CA GLN A 307 -53.80 -3.96 31.37
C GLN A 307 -53.36 -2.97 32.47
N GLU A 308 -52.10 -2.96 32.84
CA GLU A 308 -51.45 -2.02 33.73
C GLU A 308 -50.90 -0.78 32.96
#